data_c754df25df890b3ac9dfb9fdfc6932c6
#
_entry.id   c754df25df890b3ac9dfb9fdfc6932c6
#
_cell.length_a   1.000
_cell.length_b   1.000
_cell.length_c   1.000
_cell.angle_alpha   90.00
_cell.angle_beta   90.00
_cell.angle_gamma   90.00
#
_symmetry.space_group_name_H-M   'P 1'
#
loop_
_entity.id
_entity.type
_entity.pdbx_description
1 polymer ?
#
loop_
_entity_poly.entity_id
_entity_poly.type
_entity_poly.pdbx_seq_one_letter_code
_entity_poly.pdbx_strand_id
1 'polypeptide(L)'
;MIGKIKKFNFESLFILNTFALIVTSYFFNNFIFTGVYILFFFISIFTTKNGLKIIKKFNLLQNIRNEGPANHFKKSDTPTMGGIFMIIPFLILLLIITINFGSLKLFLLLLTIFGFFITGFLDDYLSIKKKENTGLKTKEKFILQSVISIIFIFLAYEKNLISPLITVSDSW
;
A
#
# COMPACT_ATOMS: atom_id res chain seq x y z
N MET A 1 31.54 -5.71 -18.59
CA MET A 1 30.32 -6.35 -19.16
C MET A 1 29.19 -6.20 -18.12
N ILE A 2 28.46 -5.09 -18.13
CA ILE A 2 27.33 -4.86 -17.23
C ILE A 2 26.10 -5.42 -17.97
N GLY A 3 25.60 -6.58 -17.48
CA GLY A 3 24.47 -7.25 -18.05
C GLY A 3 23.26 -6.31 -18.14
N LYS A 4 22.64 -6.23 -19.30
CA LYS A 4 21.34 -5.59 -19.51
C LYS A 4 20.35 -6.21 -18.53
N ILE A 5 20.05 -5.50 -17.44
CA ILE A 5 18.91 -5.83 -16.59
C ILE A 5 17.69 -5.75 -17.52
N LYS A 6 17.10 -6.90 -17.84
CA LYS A 6 15.86 -6.98 -18.61
C LYS A 6 14.87 -6.04 -17.94
N LYS A 7 14.43 -5.01 -18.63
CA LYS A 7 13.34 -4.14 -18.20
C LYS A 7 12.16 -5.08 -17.90
N PHE A 8 11.85 -5.22 -16.62
CA PHE A 8 10.73 -6.06 -16.20
C PHE A 8 9.47 -5.44 -16.81
N ASN A 9 8.80 -6.18 -17.68
CA ASN A 9 7.68 -5.63 -18.43
C ASN A 9 6.46 -5.64 -17.50
N PHE A 10 5.98 -4.47 -17.09
CA PHE A 10 4.82 -4.33 -16.20
C PHE A 10 3.61 -5.11 -16.73
N GLU A 11 3.44 -5.16 -18.05
CA GLU A 11 2.38 -5.92 -18.71
C GLU A 11 2.47 -7.42 -18.43
N SER A 12 3.67 -8.01 -18.47
CA SER A 12 3.84 -9.44 -18.19
C SER A 12 3.57 -9.79 -16.73
N LEU A 13 3.91 -8.90 -15.79
CA LEU A 13 3.58 -9.07 -14.38
C LEU A 13 2.06 -9.00 -14.14
N PHE A 14 1.40 -8.06 -14.80
CA PHE A 14 -0.04 -7.91 -14.70
C PHE A 14 -0.76 -9.14 -15.25
N ILE A 15 -0.35 -9.64 -16.43
CA ILE A 15 -0.90 -10.85 -17.04
C ILE A 15 -0.69 -12.05 -16.11
N LEU A 16 0.51 -12.21 -15.55
CA LEU A 16 0.80 -13.33 -14.64
C LEU A 16 -0.07 -13.27 -13.38
N ASN A 17 -0.23 -12.08 -12.79
CA ASN A 17 -1.03 -11.90 -11.58
C ASN A 17 -2.53 -12.12 -11.84
N THR A 18 -3.07 -11.60 -12.94
CA THR A 18 -4.47 -11.84 -13.33
C THR A 18 -4.71 -13.32 -13.65
N PHE A 19 -3.78 -13.98 -14.31
CA PHE A 19 -3.85 -15.43 -14.56
C PHE A 19 -3.87 -16.22 -13.24
N ALA A 20 -2.97 -15.92 -12.31
CA ALA A 20 -2.94 -16.56 -10.99
C ALA A 20 -4.26 -16.37 -10.22
N LEU A 21 -4.87 -15.17 -10.28
CA LEU A 21 -6.16 -14.90 -9.65
C LEU A 21 -7.33 -15.63 -10.31
N ILE A 22 -7.33 -15.78 -11.63
CA ILE A 22 -8.33 -16.58 -12.34
C ILE A 22 -8.22 -18.05 -11.93
N VAL A 23 -7.00 -18.58 -11.88
CA VAL A 23 -6.76 -19.95 -11.45
C VAL A 23 -7.22 -20.17 -10.01
N THR A 24 -6.84 -19.27 -9.08
CA THR A 24 -7.28 -19.38 -7.67
C THR A 24 -8.80 -19.25 -7.54
N SER A 25 -9.45 -18.34 -8.27
CA SER A 25 -10.91 -18.19 -8.22
C SER A 25 -11.64 -19.42 -8.77
N TYR A 26 -11.07 -20.09 -9.76
CA TYR A 26 -11.58 -21.37 -10.27
C TYR A 26 -11.51 -22.46 -9.19
N PHE A 27 -10.35 -22.63 -8.53
CA PHE A 27 -10.17 -23.62 -7.48
C PHE A 27 -11.06 -23.37 -6.24
N PHE A 28 -11.27 -22.12 -5.87
CA PHE A 28 -12.13 -21.75 -4.73
C PHE A 28 -13.60 -21.51 -5.11
N ASN A 29 -13.95 -21.71 -6.37
CA ASN A 29 -15.30 -21.50 -6.92
C ASN A 29 -15.91 -20.12 -6.61
N ASN A 30 -15.07 -19.06 -6.64
CA ASN A 30 -15.45 -17.72 -6.21
C ASN A 30 -14.99 -16.64 -7.21
N PHE A 31 -15.68 -16.58 -8.35
CA PHE A 31 -15.38 -15.62 -9.44
C PHE A 31 -15.65 -14.16 -9.08
N ILE A 32 -16.44 -13.91 -8.01
CA ILE A 32 -16.74 -12.54 -7.57
C ILE A 32 -15.46 -11.82 -7.15
N PHE A 33 -14.55 -12.48 -6.45
CA PHE A 33 -13.27 -11.86 -6.04
C PHE A 33 -12.42 -11.43 -7.23
N THR A 34 -12.40 -12.22 -8.30
CA THR A 34 -11.67 -11.86 -9.51
C THR A 34 -12.28 -10.63 -10.19
N GLY A 35 -13.62 -10.56 -10.26
CA GLY A 35 -14.32 -9.39 -10.79
C GLY A 35 -14.03 -8.12 -9.99
N VAL A 36 -14.12 -8.19 -8.66
CA VAL A 36 -13.80 -7.08 -7.75
C VAL A 36 -12.33 -6.64 -7.90
N TYR A 37 -11.39 -7.57 -8.01
CA TYR A 37 -9.98 -7.26 -8.21
C TYR A 37 -9.75 -6.51 -9.53
N ILE A 38 -10.32 -6.99 -10.64
CA ILE A 38 -10.17 -6.36 -11.96
C ILE A 38 -10.77 -4.94 -11.94
N LEU A 39 -11.97 -4.80 -11.40
CA LEU A 39 -12.63 -3.50 -11.23
C LEU A 39 -11.74 -2.53 -10.44
N PHE A 40 -11.24 -2.97 -9.30
CA PHE A 40 -10.39 -2.18 -8.42
C PHE A 40 -9.07 -1.78 -9.11
N PHE A 41 -8.48 -2.68 -9.89
CA PHE A 41 -7.28 -2.40 -10.65
C PHE A 41 -7.49 -1.23 -11.64
N PHE A 42 -8.58 -1.24 -12.40
CA PHE A 42 -8.89 -0.14 -13.33
C PHE A 42 -9.19 1.17 -12.60
N ILE A 43 -9.93 1.11 -11.49
CA ILE A 43 -10.19 2.29 -10.64
C ILE A 43 -8.86 2.87 -10.14
N SER A 44 -7.93 2.04 -9.65
CA SER A 44 -6.62 2.49 -9.16
C SER A 44 -5.78 3.14 -10.25
N ILE A 45 -5.78 2.59 -11.46
CA ILE A 45 -5.08 3.20 -12.60
C ILE A 45 -5.69 4.57 -12.93
N PHE A 46 -7.01 4.66 -13.00
CA PHE A 46 -7.71 5.90 -13.32
C PHE A 46 -7.47 6.99 -12.28
N THR A 47 -7.62 6.65 -10.99
CA THR A 47 -7.40 7.58 -9.88
C THR A 47 -5.95 8.02 -9.80
N THR A 48 -4.99 7.11 -9.96
CA THR A 48 -3.57 7.43 -9.94
C THR A 48 -3.19 8.33 -11.12
N LYS A 49 -3.65 8.02 -12.34
CA LYS A 49 -3.36 8.83 -13.53
C LYS A 49 -3.87 10.28 -13.37
N ASN A 50 -5.07 10.46 -12.85
CA ASN A 50 -5.64 11.78 -12.62
C ASN A 50 -4.99 12.47 -11.40
N GLY A 51 -4.71 11.72 -10.36
CA GLY A 51 -4.01 12.19 -9.16
C GLY A 51 -2.62 12.72 -9.46
N LEU A 52 -1.85 12.04 -10.32
CA LEU A 52 -0.54 12.52 -10.75
C LEU A 52 -0.60 13.87 -11.46
N LYS A 53 -1.67 14.15 -12.22
CA LYS A 53 -1.88 15.47 -12.83
C LYS A 53 -2.11 16.54 -11.76
N ILE A 54 -2.87 16.20 -10.71
CA ILE A 54 -3.14 17.09 -9.57
C ILE A 54 -1.85 17.39 -8.81
N ILE A 55 -1.05 16.37 -8.49
CA ILE A 55 0.24 16.53 -7.81
C ILE A 55 1.18 17.45 -8.59
N LYS A 56 1.28 17.24 -9.90
CA LYS A 56 2.09 18.10 -10.78
C LYS A 56 1.59 19.54 -10.80
N LYS A 57 0.27 19.76 -10.82
CA LYS A 57 -0.33 21.10 -10.80
C LYS A 57 0.02 21.86 -9.50
N PHE A 58 0.12 21.15 -8.39
CA PHE A 58 0.49 21.73 -7.08
C PHE A 58 2.01 21.74 -6.83
N ASN A 59 2.84 21.34 -7.81
CA ASN A 59 4.30 21.26 -7.70
C ASN A 59 4.78 20.43 -6.49
N LEU A 60 4.02 19.36 -6.15
CA LEU A 60 4.40 18.44 -5.08
C LEU A 60 5.41 17.42 -5.63
N LEU A 61 6.63 17.88 -5.87
CA LEU A 61 7.71 17.10 -6.46
C LEU A 61 8.66 16.61 -5.36
N GLN A 62 9.33 15.52 -5.63
CA GLN A 62 10.31 14.94 -4.71
C GLN A 62 11.53 15.84 -4.61
N ASN A 63 11.91 16.22 -3.38
CA ASN A 63 13.17 16.92 -3.14
C ASN A 63 14.34 15.93 -3.23
N ILE A 64 15.39 16.27 -3.96
CA ILE A 64 16.57 15.43 -4.15
C ILE A 64 17.70 15.92 -3.25
N ARG A 65 18.45 14.98 -2.68
CA ARG A 65 19.71 15.30 -2.00
C ARG A 65 20.76 15.79 -2.99
N ASN A 66 21.38 16.93 -2.72
CA ASN A 66 22.48 17.46 -3.51
C ASN A 66 23.74 16.56 -3.48
N GLU A 67 23.82 15.67 -2.50
CA GLU A 67 24.97 14.77 -2.25
C GLU A 67 24.82 13.39 -2.92
N GLY A 68 23.77 13.18 -3.75
CA GLY A 68 23.50 11.89 -4.40
C GLY A 68 24.23 11.71 -5.72
N PRO A 69 24.41 10.44 -6.21
CA PRO A 69 24.95 10.17 -7.53
C PRO A 69 24.21 10.92 -8.64
N ALA A 70 24.92 11.37 -9.69
CA ALA A 70 24.37 12.18 -10.78
C ALA A 70 23.09 11.63 -11.44
N ASN A 71 22.86 10.31 -11.38
CA ASN A 71 21.63 9.67 -11.85
C ASN A 71 20.39 9.99 -10.99
N HIS A 72 20.56 10.52 -9.77
CA HIS A 72 19.45 10.91 -8.92
C HIS A 72 18.84 12.26 -9.31
N PHE A 73 19.61 13.14 -9.97
CA PHE A 73 19.09 14.43 -10.47
C PHE A 73 17.99 14.28 -11.53
N LYS A 74 17.94 13.12 -12.23
CA LYS A 74 16.86 12.82 -13.18
C LYS A 74 15.51 12.54 -12.50
N LYS A 75 15.48 12.44 -11.18
CA LYS A 75 14.25 12.19 -10.39
C LYS A 75 13.65 13.45 -9.78
N SER A 76 14.23 14.64 -10.02
CA SER A 76 13.73 15.93 -9.49
C SER A 76 12.26 16.21 -9.87
N ASP A 77 11.81 15.69 -11.01
CA ASP A 77 10.46 15.92 -11.53
C ASP A 77 9.48 14.78 -11.20
N THR A 78 9.90 13.83 -10.34
CA THR A 78 8.99 12.74 -9.95
C THR A 78 8.00 13.24 -8.91
N PRO A 79 6.67 13.04 -9.16
CA PRO A 79 5.65 13.40 -8.19
C PRO A 79 5.81 12.56 -6.91
N THR A 80 5.71 13.19 -5.74
CA THR A 80 5.59 12.50 -4.45
C THR A 80 4.11 12.36 -4.05
N MET A 81 3.81 11.62 -2.98
CA MET A 81 2.45 11.38 -2.48
C MET A 81 1.53 10.62 -3.45
N GLY A 82 2.08 9.96 -4.49
CA GLY A 82 1.28 9.19 -5.46
C GLY A 82 0.46 8.05 -4.83
N GLY A 83 0.93 7.50 -3.72
CA GLY A 83 0.26 6.45 -2.96
C GLY A 83 -1.14 6.81 -2.45
N ILE A 84 -1.43 8.09 -2.25
CA ILE A 84 -2.76 8.57 -1.81
C ILE A 84 -3.85 8.11 -2.79
N PHE A 85 -3.60 8.24 -4.09
CA PHE A 85 -4.57 7.94 -5.13
C PHE A 85 -4.77 6.43 -5.35
N MET A 86 -3.89 5.60 -4.84
CA MET A 86 -4.05 4.14 -4.81
C MET A 86 -4.77 3.68 -3.55
N ILE A 87 -4.39 4.24 -2.39
CA ILE A 87 -4.86 3.75 -1.10
C ILE A 87 -6.28 4.22 -0.77
N ILE A 88 -6.67 5.44 -1.17
CA ILE A 88 -8.01 5.97 -0.88
C ILE A 88 -9.13 5.10 -1.47
N PRO A 89 -9.12 4.73 -2.77
CA PRO A 89 -10.12 3.82 -3.32
C PRO A 89 -10.15 2.47 -2.60
N PHE A 90 -8.99 1.97 -2.20
CA PHE A 90 -8.88 0.72 -1.45
C PHE A 90 -9.51 0.82 -0.06
N LEU A 91 -9.24 1.90 0.67
CA LEU A 91 -9.85 2.14 1.99
C LEU A 91 -11.36 2.29 1.90
N ILE A 92 -11.86 2.97 0.86
CA ILE A 92 -13.31 3.10 0.62
C ILE A 92 -13.94 1.72 0.36
N LEU A 93 -13.33 0.92 -0.51
CA LEU A 93 -13.81 -0.44 -0.77
C LEU A 93 -13.81 -1.29 0.50
N LEU A 94 -12.70 -1.27 1.25
CA LEU A 94 -12.58 -2.02 2.50
C LEU A 94 -13.60 -1.55 3.54
N LEU A 95 -13.88 -0.25 3.62
CA LEU A 95 -14.90 0.32 4.50
C LEU A 95 -16.29 -0.19 4.11
N ILE A 96 -16.65 -0.17 2.83
CA ILE A 96 -17.93 -0.69 2.32
C ILE A 96 -18.07 -2.17 2.69
N ILE A 97 -17.04 -2.97 2.46
CA ILE A 97 -17.02 -4.39 2.79
C ILE A 97 -17.19 -4.59 4.30
N THR A 98 -16.47 -3.83 5.11
CA THR A 98 -16.53 -3.89 6.57
C THR A 98 -17.94 -3.61 7.09
N ILE A 99 -18.60 -2.58 6.56
CA ILE A 99 -19.98 -2.22 6.94
C ILE A 99 -20.96 -3.33 6.55
N ASN A 100 -20.86 -3.84 5.31
CA ASN A 100 -21.79 -4.86 4.81
C ASN A 100 -21.68 -6.20 5.56
N PHE A 101 -20.47 -6.61 5.91
CA PHE A 101 -20.24 -7.89 6.61
C PHE A 101 -20.28 -7.76 8.13
N GLY A 102 -20.25 -6.55 8.70
CA GLY A 102 -20.24 -6.32 10.15
C GLY A 102 -19.07 -7.00 10.88
N SER A 103 -17.98 -7.29 10.17
CA SER A 103 -16.87 -8.09 10.69
C SER A 103 -15.86 -7.25 11.47
N LEU A 104 -15.68 -7.55 12.74
CA LEU A 104 -14.69 -6.91 13.59
C LEU A 104 -13.26 -7.13 13.05
N LYS A 105 -12.98 -8.30 12.44
CA LYS A 105 -11.66 -8.56 11.81
C LYS A 105 -11.38 -7.58 10.69
N LEU A 106 -12.36 -7.34 9.82
CA LEU A 106 -12.23 -6.37 8.72
C LEU A 106 -12.09 -4.95 9.23
N PHE A 107 -12.79 -4.60 10.30
CA PHE A 107 -12.69 -3.30 10.95
C PHE A 107 -11.28 -3.04 11.52
N LEU A 108 -10.72 -4.02 12.24
CA LEU A 108 -9.34 -3.91 12.75
C LEU A 108 -8.31 -3.83 11.61
N LEU A 109 -8.52 -4.60 10.54
CA LEU A 109 -7.68 -4.51 9.34
C LEU A 109 -7.74 -3.12 8.71
N LEU A 110 -8.96 -2.56 8.56
CA LEU A 110 -9.15 -1.19 8.05
C LEU A 110 -8.40 -0.17 8.90
N LEU A 111 -8.54 -0.22 10.23
CA LEU A 111 -7.86 0.70 11.15
C LEU A 111 -6.33 0.59 11.01
N THR A 112 -5.82 -0.62 10.89
CA THR A 112 -4.38 -0.87 10.76
C THR A 112 -3.83 -0.29 9.46
N ILE A 113 -4.48 -0.58 8.33
CA ILE A 113 -4.09 -0.05 7.02
C ILE A 113 -4.18 1.47 7.01
N PHE A 114 -5.23 2.04 7.61
CA PHE A 114 -5.39 3.48 7.73
C PHE A 114 -4.30 4.12 8.59
N GLY A 115 -3.90 3.48 9.69
CA GLY A 115 -2.79 3.93 10.53
C GLY A 115 -1.45 3.96 9.79
N PHE A 116 -1.13 2.89 9.05
CA PHE A 116 0.08 2.87 8.21
C PHE A 116 0.02 3.89 7.07
N PHE A 117 -1.15 4.07 6.46
CA PHE A 117 -1.36 5.11 5.46
C PHE A 117 -1.08 6.50 6.01
N ILE A 118 -1.61 6.83 7.20
CA ILE A 118 -1.34 8.12 7.85
C ILE A 118 0.16 8.29 8.10
N THR A 119 0.86 7.25 8.56
CA THR A 119 2.31 7.33 8.79
C THR A 119 3.07 7.65 7.51
N GLY A 120 2.73 7.00 6.39
CA GLY A 120 3.33 7.29 5.08
C GLY A 120 2.97 8.68 4.55
N PHE A 121 1.72 9.08 4.72
CA PHE A 121 1.26 10.42 4.35
C PHE A 121 1.98 11.52 5.12
N LEU A 122 2.14 11.37 6.43
CA LEU A 122 2.87 12.32 7.27
C LEU A 122 4.34 12.43 6.86
N ASP A 123 4.96 11.31 6.51
CA ASP A 123 6.34 11.29 6.03
C ASP A 123 6.50 12.12 4.75
N ASP A 124 5.68 11.84 3.75
CA ASP A 124 5.68 12.58 2.49
C ASP A 124 5.34 14.07 2.70
N TYR A 125 4.33 14.36 3.51
CA TYR A 125 3.92 15.73 3.81
C TYR A 125 5.02 16.54 4.49
N LEU A 126 5.68 15.98 5.51
CA LEU A 126 6.79 16.62 6.20
C LEU A 126 8.00 16.81 5.29
N SER A 127 8.28 15.85 4.41
CA SER A 127 9.36 15.97 3.41
C SER A 127 9.12 17.18 2.49
N ILE A 128 7.89 17.35 2.00
CA ILE A 128 7.53 18.51 1.16
C ILE A 128 7.63 19.81 1.95
N LYS A 129 7.06 19.83 3.15
CA LYS A 129 7.04 21.04 4.01
C LYS A 129 8.43 21.53 4.39
N LYS A 130 9.34 20.59 4.70
CA LYS A 130 10.73 20.91 5.06
C LYS A 130 11.61 21.17 3.83
N LYS A 131 11.12 20.86 2.63
CA LYS A 131 11.92 20.85 1.39
C LYS A 131 13.16 19.96 1.49
N GLU A 132 13.03 18.87 2.23
CA GLU A 132 14.09 17.88 2.47
C GLU A 132 13.65 16.50 1.97
N ASN A 133 14.60 15.60 1.75
CA ASN A 133 14.31 14.21 1.39
C ASN A 133 13.77 13.36 2.54
N THR A 134 13.95 13.84 3.78
CA THR A 134 13.53 13.14 4.99
C THR A 134 12.35 13.87 5.63
N GLY A 135 11.19 13.22 5.63
CA GLY A 135 10.02 13.71 6.35
C GLY A 135 10.13 13.40 7.85
N LEU A 136 9.76 12.19 8.21
CA LEU A 136 9.94 11.61 9.54
C LEU A 136 11.35 11.02 9.66
N LYS A 137 11.95 11.12 10.85
CA LYS A 137 13.18 10.41 11.16
C LYS A 137 12.93 8.91 11.23
N THR A 138 13.94 8.10 10.95
CA THR A 138 13.82 6.62 10.97
C THR A 138 13.27 6.10 12.29
N LYS A 139 13.69 6.68 13.42
CA LYS A 139 13.17 6.33 14.77
C LYS A 139 11.69 6.67 14.92
N GLU A 140 11.26 7.83 14.43
CA GLU A 140 9.86 8.28 14.48
C GLU A 140 8.95 7.34 13.67
N LYS A 141 9.37 6.97 12.45
CA LYS A 141 8.65 5.97 11.63
C LYS A 141 8.54 4.65 12.35
N PHE A 142 9.64 4.14 12.89
CA PHE A 142 9.68 2.88 13.61
C PHE A 142 8.73 2.89 14.81
N ILE A 143 8.74 3.95 15.61
CA ILE A 143 7.87 4.10 16.78
C ILE A 143 6.40 4.09 16.36
N LEU A 144 6.01 4.92 15.37
CA LEU A 144 4.63 5.00 14.89
C LEU A 144 4.14 3.65 14.37
N GLN A 145 4.93 2.98 13.55
CA GLN A 145 4.59 1.66 13.00
C GLN A 145 4.48 0.60 14.09
N SER A 146 5.39 0.62 15.06
CA SER A 146 5.36 -0.30 16.22
C SER A 146 4.11 -0.08 17.08
N VAL A 147 3.75 1.16 17.36
CA VAL A 147 2.54 1.49 18.14
C VAL A 147 1.29 0.98 17.42
N ILE A 148 1.16 1.23 16.11
CA ILE A 148 0.02 0.74 15.32
C ILE A 148 -0.06 -0.79 15.39
N SER A 149 1.08 -1.49 15.22
CA SER A 149 1.15 -2.94 15.26
C SER A 149 0.78 -3.51 16.62
N ILE A 150 1.28 -2.89 17.71
CA ILE A 150 0.98 -3.31 19.10
C ILE A 150 -0.51 -3.13 19.39
N ILE A 151 -1.10 -1.99 19.00
CA ILE A 151 -2.54 -1.75 19.18
C ILE A 151 -3.36 -2.81 18.42
N PHE A 152 -2.97 -3.12 17.18
CA PHE A 152 -3.64 -4.16 16.40
C PHE A 152 -3.58 -5.53 17.09
N ILE A 153 -2.39 -5.96 17.51
CA ILE A 153 -2.20 -7.25 18.17
C ILE A 153 -2.99 -7.30 19.47
N PHE A 154 -2.92 -6.25 20.28
CA PHE A 154 -3.64 -6.18 21.55
C PHE A 154 -5.16 -6.30 21.34
N LEU A 155 -5.74 -5.51 20.43
CA LEU A 155 -7.18 -5.56 20.14
C LEU A 155 -7.61 -6.90 19.52
N ALA A 156 -6.79 -7.47 18.64
CA ALA A 156 -7.08 -8.75 18.03
C ALA A 156 -7.02 -9.89 19.04
N TYR A 157 -6.11 -9.82 20.01
CA TYR A 157 -6.01 -10.78 21.10
C TYR A 157 -7.21 -10.67 22.06
N GLU A 158 -7.51 -9.46 22.56
CA GLU A 158 -8.64 -9.20 23.46
C GLU A 158 -9.98 -9.66 22.87
N LYS A 159 -10.14 -9.58 21.56
CA LYS A 159 -11.35 -10.01 20.86
C LYS A 159 -11.31 -11.47 20.40
N ASN A 160 -10.33 -12.25 20.84
CA ASN A 160 -10.14 -13.67 20.46
C ASN A 160 -10.12 -13.89 18.93
N LEU A 161 -9.61 -12.92 18.18
CA LEU A 161 -9.51 -13.01 16.73
C LEU A 161 -8.24 -13.72 16.25
N ILE A 162 -7.22 -13.76 17.10
CA ILE A 162 -5.94 -14.44 16.91
C ILE A 162 -5.63 -15.29 18.15
N SER A 163 -5.01 -16.46 17.94
CA SER A 163 -4.44 -17.28 19.00
C SER A 163 -2.94 -17.05 19.06
N PRO A 164 -2.34 -16.79 20.24
CA PRO A 164 -0.88 -16.68 20.37
C PRO A 164 -0.18 -18.04 20.29
N LEU A 165 -0.96 -19.14 20.34
CA LEU A 165 -0.40 -20.49 20.28
C LEU A 165 -0.24 -20.91 18.81
N ILE A 166 0.99 -21.20 18.43
CA ILE A 166 1.29 -21.93 17.21
C ILE A 166 0.95 -23.39 17.51
N THR A 167 -0.23 -23.86 17.13
CA THR A 167 -0.53 -25.28 17.13
C THR A 167 0.23 -25.91 15.97
N VAL A 168 1.37 -26.50 16.25
CA VAL A 168 2.02 -27.45 15.35
C VAL A 168 1.13 -28.69 15.36
N SER A 169 0.35 -28.90 14.30
CA SER A 169 -0.39 -30.15 14.16
C SER A 169 0.66 -31.24 13.90
N ASP A 170 0.87 -32.10 14.87
CA ASP A 170 1.62 -33.37 14.71
C ASP A 170 0.80 -34.32 13.83
N SER A 171 0.66 -33.98 12.55
CA SER A 171 0.17 -34.91 11.54
C SER A 171 1.35 -35.48 10.79
N TRP A 172 1.91 -36.57 11.34
CA TRP A 172 2.76 -37.51 10.63
C TRP A 172 1.90 -38.61 10.02
#